data_e7ff3d5810847061514cc5c7599e0003
#
_entry.id   e7ff3d5810847061514cc5c7599e0003
#
_cell.length_a   1.000
_cell.length_b   1.000
_cell.length_c   1.000
_cell.angle_alpha   90.00
_cell.angle_beta   90.00
_cell.angle_gamma   90.00
#
_symmetry.space_group_name_H-M   'P 1'
#
loop_
_entity.id
_entity.type
_entity.pdbx_description
1 polymer ?
#
loop_
_entity_poly.entity_id
_entity_poly.type
_entity_poly.pdbx_seq_one_letter_code
_entity_poly.pdbx_strand_id
1 'polypeptide(L)'
;LPLTVVTQVVLCIGSWRVAGRLNNFWQAEQQLIRLINGLLLTINAMVLVQWLVRLALFLNHTAYSAATDTYLRFAAYTVIFILGVVICWHKMKQRGWLDLMPHMAEACAAIAMEAKEATAPVRPNLLSDVQQKVLVDTIEAVLYNKKLFRDADLSMEQVAILTGAPRMHIAEALNRYRGETFHTCINRFRINDVLEQLERAKDKQAAADVSVIAFEAGFKSKQAFNFSFTKVMGMTPAEYLQLNNIRL
;
A
#
# COMPACT_ATOMS: atom_id res chain seq x y z
N LEU A 1 -4.56 41.94 -5.29
CA LEU A 1 -5.14 40.79 -6.00
C LEU A 1 -4.27 40.21 -7.13
N PRO A 2 -3.61 41.00 -8.02
CA PRO A 2 -2.73 40.42 -9.05
C PRO A 2 -1.48 39.75 -8.48
N LEU A 3 -0.96 40.22 -7.35
CA LEU A 3 0.24 39.70 -6.72
C LEU A 3 0.02 38.27 -6.20
N THR A 4 -1.16 37.98 -5.64
CA THR A 4 -1.52 36.63 -5.12
C THR A 4 -1.68 35.60 -6.24
N VAL A 5 -2.21 36.02 -7.41
CA VAL A 5 -2.34 35.13 -8.58
C VAL A 5 -0.95 34.82 -9.16
N VAL A 6 -0.08 35.79 -9.28
CA VAL A 6 1.30 35.61 -9.77
C VAL A 6 2.09 34.67 -8.85
N THR A 7 2.02 34.89 -7.54
CA THR A 7 2.71 34.01 -6.57
C THR A 7 2.20 32.56 -6.64
N GLN A 8 0.89 32.33 -6.80
CA GLN A 8 0.33 30.98 -6.93
C GLN A 8 0.72 30.31 -8.24
N VAL A 9 0.72 31.03 -9.36
CA VAL A 9 1.18 30.49 -10.66
C VAL A 9 2.67 30.10 -10.59
N VAL A 10 3.51 30.93 -9.97
CA VAL A 10 4.94 30.64 -9.77
C VAL A 10 5.12 29.38 -8.91
N LEU A 11 4.35 29.21 -7.83
CA LEU A 11 4.37 28.01 -6.97
C LEU A 11 3.90 26.77 -7.72
N CYS A 12 2.86 26.86 -8.56
CA CYS A 12 2.39 25.76 -9.40
C CYS A 12 3.45 25.33 -10.43
N ILE A 13 4.11 26.28 -11.10
CA ILE A 13 5.20 26.00 -12.06
C ILE A 13 6.39 25.39 -11.33
N GLY A 14 6.73 25.91 -10.14
CA GLY A 14 7.80 25.39 -9.29
C GLY A 14 7.55 23.96 -8.88
N SER A 15 6.35 23.64 -8.38
CA SER A 15 5.98 22.28 -7.98
C SER A 15 5.94 21.31 -9.16
N TRP A 16 5.53 21.75 -10.34
CA TRP A 16 5.56 20.92 -11.56
C TRP A 16 6.99 20.60 -12.01
N ARG A 17 7.90 21.58 -11.95
CA ARG A 17 9.33 21.36 -12.27
C ARG A 17 10.00 20.40 -11.29
N VAL A 18 9.68 20.51 -9.99
CA VAL A 18 10.19 19.58 -8.97
C VAL A 18 9.65 18.16 -9.21
N ALA A 19 8.34 18.03 -9.48
CA ALA A 19 7.73 16.73 -9.80
C ALA A 19 8.34 16.09 -11.07
N GLY A 20 8.73 16.87 -12.07
CA GLY A 20 9.41 16.38 -13.28
C GLY A 20 10.85 15.90 -13.05
N ARG A 21 11.54 16.39 -12.01
CA ARG A 21 12.90 15.97 -11.66
C ARG A 21 12.95 14.68 -10.81
N LEU A 22 11.87 14.35 -10.09
CA LEU A 22 11.73 13.14 -9.27
C LEU A 22 11.28 11.93 -10.11
N ASN A 23 11.94 11.69 -11.20
CA ASN A 23 11.40 11.01 -12.40
C ASN A 23 11.20 9.49 -12.30
N ASN A 24 11.48 8.74 -11.28
CA ASN A 24 11.27 7.28 -11.32
C ASN A 24 10.73 6.62 -10.06
N PHE A 25 10.67 7.29 -8.93
CA PHE A 25 10.36 6.64 -7.66
C PHE A 25 8.89 6.65 -7.24
N TRP A 26 8.08 7.60 -7.77
CA TRP A 26 6.75 7.91 -7.23
C TRP A 26 5.70 8.19 -8.32
N GLN A 27 5.48 7.26 -9.24
CA GLN A 27 4.45 7.47 -10.29
C GLN A 27 3.06 7.78 -9.71
N ALA A 28 2.69 7.18 -8.58
CA ALA A 28 1.43 7.46 -7.90
C ALA A 28 1.39 8.85 -7.26
N GLU A 29 2.49 9.31 -6.67
CA GLU A 29 2.59 10.66 -6.10
C GLU A 29 2.71 11.74 -7.17
N GLN A 30 3.41 11.49 -8.25
CA GLN A 30 3.44 12.41 -9.39
C GLN A 30 2.06 12.67 -9.99
N GLN A 31 1.21 11.64 -10.04
CA GLN A 31 -0.18 11.81 -10.46
C GLN A 31 -0.97 12.66 -9.47
N LEU A 32 -0.77 12.48 -8.17
CA LEU A 32 -1.41 13.30 -7.13
C LEU A 32 -0.95 14.76 -7.22
N ILE A 33 0.35 15.00 -7.34
CA ILE A 33 0.92 16.35 -7.50
C ILE A 33 0.39 17.02 -8.77
N ARG A 34 0.31 16.31 -9.91
CA ARG A 34 -0.28 16.84 -11.15
C ARG A 34 -1.75 17.20 -10.99
N LEU A 35 -2.52 16.43 -10.23
CA LEU A 35 -3.92 16.73 -9.95
C LEU A 35 -4.09 17.95 -9.02
N ILE A 36 -3.29 18.03 -7.96
CA ILE A 36 -3.29 19.20 -7.06
C ILE A 36 -2.93 20.44 -7.85
N ASN A 37 -1.89 20.39 -8.69
CA ASN A 37 -1.50 21.50 -9.54
C ASN A 37 -2.57 21.87 -10.57
N GLY A 38 -3.24 20.87 -11.17
CA GLY A 38 -4.39 21.10 -12.06
C GLY A 38 -5.53 21.80 -11.33
N LEU A 39 -5.87 21.37 -10.12
CA LEU A 39 -6.90 21.99 -9.30
C LEU A 39 -6.53 23.45 -8.93
N LEU A 40 -5.28 23.70 -8.52
CA LEU A 40 -4.80 25.04 -8.22
C LEU A 40 -4.83 25.96 -9.46
N LEU A 41 -4.48 25.44 -10.63
CA LEU A 41 -4.57 26.17 -11.90
C LEU A 41 -6.00 26.54 -12.25
N THR A 42 -6.97 25.63 -12.07
CA THR A 42 -8.40 25.92 -12.33
C THR A 42 -8.95 26.97 -11.36
N ILE A 43 -8.57 26.92 -10.08
CA ILE A 43 -8.94 27.94 -9.09
C ILE A 43 -8.40 29.31 -9.51
N ASN A 44 -7.12 29.39 -9.92
CA ASN A 44 -6.50 30.63 -10.37
C ASN A 44 -7.14 31.18 -11.64
N ALA A 45 -7.47 30.32 -12.62
CA ALA A 45 -8.17 30.72 -13.83
C ALA A 45 -9.56 31.32 -13.52
N MET A 46 -10.33 30.73 -12.60
CA MET A 46 -11.61 31.26 -12.15
C MET A 46 -11.49 32.63 -11.48
N VAL A 47 -10.49 32.81 -10.61
CA VAL A 47 -10.22 34.11 -9.98
C VAL A 47 -9.86 35.19 -11.04
N LEU A 48 -9.08 34.82 -12.04
CA LEU A 48 -8.72 35.71 -13.16
C LEU A 48 -9.97 36.11 -13.96
N VAL A 49 -10.84 35.14 -14.30
CA VAL A 49 -12.09 35.40 -15.02
C VAL A 49 -12.99 36.35 -14.22
N GLN A 50 -13.16 36.14 -12.93
CA GLN A 50 -13.93 37.04 -12.06
C GLN A 50 -13.37 38.44 -12.06
N TRP A 51 -12.03 38.59 -12.03
CA TRP A 51 -11.39 39.89 -12.09
C TRP A 51 -11.60 40.56 -13.43
N LEU A 52 -11.50 39.85 -14.55
CA LEU A 52 -11.77 40.37 -15.88
C LEU A 52 -13.23 40.83 -16.05
N VAL A 53 -14.20 40.04 -15.54
CA VAL A 53 -15.61 40.44 -15.53
C VAL A 53 -15.84 41.73 -14.76
N ARG A 54 -15.23 41.87 -13.58
CA ARG A 54 -15.29 43.14 -12.80
C ARG A 54 -14.69 44.32 -13.54
N LEU A 55 -13.55 44.10 -14.20
CA LEU A 55 -12.90 45.15 -14.99
C LEU A 55 -13.79 45.55 -16.16
N ALA A 56 -14.39 44.63 -16.88
CA ALA A 56 -15.28 44.91 -18.00
C ALA A 56 -16.55 45.68 -17.56
N LEU A 57 -17.15 45.30 -16.42
CA LEU A 57 -18.31 46.00 -15.87
C LEU A 57 -17.93 47.44 -15.40
N PHE A 58 -16.76 47.58 -14.83
CA PHE A 58 -16.21 48.91 -14.44
C PHE A 58 -16.01 49.82 -15.65
N LEU A 59 -15.40 49.30 -16.73
CA LEU A 59 -15.17 50.05 -17.98
C LEU A 59 -16.46 50.46 -18.69
N ASN A 60 -17.51 49.60 -18.60
CA ASN A 60 -18.83 49.90 -19.19
C ASN A 60 -19.73 50.79 -18.33
N HIS A 61 -19.21 51.35 -17.24
CA HIS A 61 -19.97 52.20 -16.29
C HIS A 61 -21.29 51.59 -15.80
N THR A 62 -21.41 50.24 -15.81
CA THR A 62 -22.59 49.55 -15.31
C THR A 62 -22.53 49.47 -13.78
N ALA A 63 -23.67 49.76 -13.11
CA ALA A 63 -23.75 49.66 -11.66
C ALA A 63 -23.52 48.22 -11.19
N TYR A 64 -22.37 47.99 -10.58
CA TYR A 64 -22.01 46.69 -10.01
C TYR A 64 -22.61 46.58 -8.61
N SER A 65 -23.63 45.72 -8.44
CA SER A 65 -24.21 45.54 -7.14
C SER A 65 -23.40 44.50 -6.32
N ALA A 66 -23.29 44.73 -5.00
CA ALA A 66 -22.65 43.78 -4.09
C ALA A 66 -23.29 42.38 -4.12
N ALA A 67 -24.58 42.32 -4.46
CA ALA A 67 -25.32 41.05 -4.59
C ALA A 67 -24.80 40.24 -5.79
N THR A 68 -24.58 40.86 -6.96
CA THR A 68 -24.05 40.14 -8.15
C THR A 68 -22.65 39.59 -7.90
N ASP A 69 -21.81 40.30 -7.14
CA ASP A 69 -20.47 39.79 -6.75
C ASP A 69 -20.56 38.58 -5.86
N THR A 70 -21.48 38.59 -4.93
CA THR A 70 -21.69 37.49 -4.01
C THR A 70 -22.19 36.24 -4.75
N TYR A 71 -23.17 36.37 -5.64
CA TYR A 71 -23.66 35.24 -6.45
C TYR A 71 -22.57 34.65 -7.36
N LEU A 72 -21.75 35.52 -7.97
CA LEU A 72 -20.65 35.04 -8.84
C LEU A 72 -19.60 34.23 -8.05
N ARG A 73 -19.31 34.63 -6.82
CA ARG A 73 -18.40 33.90 -5.92
C ARG A 73 -18.99 32.55 -5.51
N PHE A 74 -20.26 32.52 -5.11
CA PHE A 74 -20.93 31.28 -4.74
C PHE A 74 -20.96 30.29 -5.91
N ALA A 75 -21.30 30.74 -7.12
CA ALA A 75 -21.28 29.90 -8.31
C ALA A 75 -19.86 29.34 -8.59
N ALA A 76 -18.81 30.14 -8.44
CA ALA A 76 -17.44 29.68 -8.63
C ALA A 76 -17.04 28.64 -7.58
N TYR A 77 -17.36 28.85 -6.31
CA TYR A 77 -17.05 27.90 -5.25
C TYR A 77 -17.80 26.58 -5.39
N THR A 78 -19.07 26.61 -5.81
CA THR A 78 -19.83 25.39 -6.06
C THR A 78 -19.25 24.56 -7.20
N VAL A 79 -18.81 25.20 -8.30
CA VAL A 79 -18.14 24.49 -9.40
C VAL A 79 -16.81 23.87 -8.95
N ILE A 80 -16.00 24.59 -8.18
CA ILE A 80 -14.74 24.09 -7.63
C ILE A 80 -14.99 22.88 -6.71
N PHE A 81 -15.99 22.99 -5.84
CA PHE A 81 -16.37 21.90 -4.92
C PHE A 81 -16.80 20.66 -5.69
N ILE A 82 -17.71 20.80 -6.68
CA ILE A 82 -18.15 19.68 -7.50
C ILE A 82 -16.97 19.04 -8.24
N LEU A 83 -16.09 19.84 -8.83
CA LEU A 83 -14.90 19.34 -9.50
C LEU A 83 -13.97 18.56 -8.55
N GLY A 84 -13.76 19.08 -7.34
CA GLY A 84 -13.02 18.41 -6.29
C GLY A 84 -13.62 17.05 -5.91
N VAL A 85 -14.93 16.99 -5.71
CA VAL A 85 -15.67 15.76 -5.42
C VAL A 85 -15.52 14.74 -6.57
N VAL A 86 -15.69 15.19 -7.82
CA VAL A 86 -15.55 14.31 -9.01
C VAL A 86 -14.12 13.77 -9.13
N ILE A 87 -13.11 14.60 -8.90
CA ILE A 87 -11.69 14.16 -8.92
C ILE A 87 -11.42 13.15 -7.81
N CYS A 88 -11.91 13.42 -6.58
CA CYS A 88 -11.80 12.49 -5.45
C CYS A 88 -12.49 11.15 -5.77
N TRP A 89 -13.72 11.20 -6.27
CA TRP A 89 -14.49 10.01 -6.67
C TRP A 89 -13.76 9.19 -7.74
N HIS A 90 -13.27 9.86 -8.79
CA HIS A 90 -12.54 9.20 -9.87
C HIS A 90 -11.25 8.56 -9.37
N LYS A 91 -10.54 9.20 -8.44
CA LYS A 91 -9.34 8.65 -7.82
C LYS A 91 -9.61 7.50 -6.87
N MET A 92 -10.67 7.57 -6.09
CA MET A 92 -11.13 6.46 -5.26
C MET A 92 -11.44 5.23 -6.13
N LYS A 93 -12.10 5.42 -7.26
CA LYS A 93 -12.42 4.34 -8.21
C LYS A 93 -11.16 3.78 -8.89
N GLN A 94 -10.21 4.63 -9.30
CA GLN A 94 -8.97 4.18 -9.96
C GLN A 94 -7.99 3.47 -9.00
N ARG A 95 -7.99 3.80 -7.72
CA ARG A 95 -7.07 3.21 -6.73
C ARG A 95 -7.60 1.92 -6.11
N GLY A 96 -8.76 1.44 -6.53
CA GLY A 96 -9.35 0.25 -5.91
C GLY A 96 -9.57 0.40 -4.40
N TRP A 97 -9.80 1.63 -3.90
CA TRP A 97 -10.03 1.85 -2.47
C TRP A 97 -11.23 1.07 -1.95
N LEU A 98 -12.22 0.82 -2.83
CA LEU A 98 -13.34 -0.05 -2.52
C LEU A 98 -12.91 -1.53 -2.45
N ASP A 99 -11.88 -1.93 -3.20
CA ASP A 99 -11.29 -3.27 -3.13
C ASP A 99 -10.25 -3.37 -1.99
N LEU A 100 -9.74 -2.24 -1.50
CA LEU A 100 -8.74 -2.18 -0.42
C LEU A 100 -9.36 -2.38 0.96
N MET A 101 -10.61 -1.97 1.16
CA MET A 101 -11.32 -2.09 2.44
C MET A 101 -11.40 -3.54 2.95
N PRO A 102 -11.82 -4.55 2.15
CA PRO A 102 -11.81 -5.94 2.59
C PRO A 102 -10.38 -6.44 2.88
N HIS A 103 -9.39 -6.08 2.07
CA HIS A 103 -8.01 -6.50 2.27
C HIS A 103 -7.34 -5.85 3.50
N MET A 104 -7.70 -4.61 3.83
CA MET A 104 -7.29 -3.99 5.10
C MET A 104 -7.96 -4.68 6.30
N ALA A 105 -9.23 -5.06 6.18
CA ALA A 105 -9.93 -5.82 7.20
C ALA A 105 -9.29 -7.21 7.41
N GLU A 106 -8.92 -7.90 6.33
CA GLU A 106 -8.19 -9.18 6.39
C GLU A 106 -6.79 -9.00 7.00
N ALA A 107 -6.04 -7.96 6.63
CA ALA A 107 -4.74 -7.67 7.22
C ALA A 107 -4.86 -7.34 8.72
N CYS A 108 -5.85 -6.52 9.10
CA CYS A 108 -6.14 -6.23 10.50
C CYS A 108 -6.61 -7.48 11.26
N ALA A 109 -7.42 -8.35 10.64
CA ALA A 109 -7.83 -9.62 11.22
C ALA A 109 -6.64 -10.57 11.40
N ALA A 110 -5.73 -10.65 10.43
CA ALA A 110 -4.50 -11.44 10.53
C ALA A 110 -3.61 -10.94 11.67
N ILE A 111 -3.42 -9.62 11.80
CA ILE A 111 -2.68 -9.00 12.92
C ILE A 111 -3.39 -9.27 14.27
N ALA A 112 -4.72 -9.17 14.31
CA ALA A 112 -5.49 -9.45 15.51
C ALA A 112 -5.45 -10.94 15.91
N MET A 113 -5.43 -11.86 14.93
CA MET A 113 -5.25 -13.28 15.17
C MET A 113 -3.84 -13.58 15.68
N GLU A 114 -2.82 -12.97 15.10
CA GLU A 114 -1.42 -13.08 15.54
C GLU A 114 -1.26 -12.57 16.97
N ALA A 115 -1.85 -11.40 17.29
CA ALA A 115 -1.84 -10.83 18.65
C ALA A 115 -2.59 -11.73 19.65
N LYS A 116 -3.69 -12.35 19.24
CA LYS A 116 -4.47 -13.28 20.05
C LYS A 116 -3.73 -14.60 20.31
N GLU A 117 -3.00 -15.12 19.31
CA GLU A 117 -2.12 -16.27 19.49
C GLU A 117 -0.94 -15.96 20.42
N ALA A 118 -0.32 -14.78 20.26
CA ALA A 118 0.78 -14.33 21.12
C ALA A 118 0.40 -14.09 22.58
N THR A 119 -0.87 -13.72 22.86
CA THR A 119 -1.39 -13.47 24.21
C THR A 119 -2.12 -14.66 24.82
N ALA A 120 -2.20 -15.80 24.14
CA ALA A 120 -2.79 -17.00 24.69
C ALA A 120 -2.03 -17.43 25.97
N PRO A 121 -2.73 -17.76 27.07
CA PRO A 121 -2.08 -18.14 28.32
C PRO A 121 -1.18 -19.37 28.08
N VAL A 122 0.06 -19.28 28.56
CA VAL A 122 1.03 -20.38 28.49
C VAL A 122 0.47 -21.57 29.24
N ARG A 123 -0.08 -22.53 28.52
CA ARG A 123 -0.55 -23.81 29.08
C ARG A 123 0.66 -24.66 29.46
N PRO A 124 0.50 -25.60 30.43
CA PRO A 124 1.58 -26.51 30.81
C PRO A 124 2.10 -27.25 29.56
N ASN A 125 3.40 -27.52 29.53
CA ASN A 125 4.10 -28.17 28.44
C ASN A 125 3.37 -29.45 28.01
N LEU A 126 2.79 -29.44 26.81
CA LEU A 126 2.18 -30.64 26.21
C LEU A 126 3.24 -31.54 25.55
N LEU A 127 4.36 -30.92 25.14
CA LEU A 127 5.47 -31.57 24.43
C LEU A 127 6.79 -31.29 25.15
N SER A 128 7.67 -32.28 25.21
CA SER A 128 9.06 -32.06 25.62
C SER A 128 9.82 -31.27 24.55
N ASP A 129 10.95 -30.62 24.94
CA ASP A 129 11.77 -29.81 24.04
C ASP A 129 12.24 -30.60 22.80
N VAL A 130 12.55 -31.87 22.98
CA VAL A 130 12.94 -32.76 21.86
C VAL A 130 11.75 -33.01 20.91
N GLN A 131 10.56 -33.24 21.46
CA GLN A 131 9.34 -33.43 20.66
C GLN A 131 8.96 -32.14 19.92
N GLN A 132 9.10 -30.99 20.55
CA GLN A 132 8.86 -29.68 19.90
C GLN A 132 9.79 -29.50 18.71
N LYS A 133 11.09 -29.76 18.87
CA LYS A 133 12.08 -29.69 17.79
C LYS A 133 11.71 -30.61 16.63
N VAL A 134 11.46 -31.88 16.89
CA VAL A 134 11.11 -32.88 15.87
C VAL A 134 9.86 -32.45 15.11
N LEU A 135 8.85 -31.94 15.82
CA LEU A 135 7.62 -31.48 15.20
C LEU A 135 7.86 -30.25 14.31
N VAL A 136 8.66 -29.28 14.76
CA VAL A 136 9.03 -28.10 13.94
C VAL A 136 9.78 -28.54 12.69
N ASP A 137 10.78 -29.39 12.83
CA ASP A 137 11.55 -29.90 11.68
C ASP A 137 10.63 -30.65 10.69
N THR A 138 9.64 -31.38 11.18
CA THR A 138 8.63 -32.08 10.35
C THR A 138 7.74 -31.08 9.61
N ILE A 139 7.26 -30.01 10.29
CA ILE A 139 6.44 -28.95 9.70
C ILE A 139 7.23 -28.26 8.60
N GLU A 140 8.47 -27.84 8.89
CA GLU A 140 9.33 -27.15 7.92
C GLU A 140 9.61 -28.04 6.70
N ALA A 141 9.89 -29.33 6.90
CA ALA A 141 10.10 -30.28 5.81
C ALA A 141 8.84 -30.44 4.93
N VAL A 142 7.66 -30.55 5.52
CA VAL A 142 6.38 -30.66 4.78
C VAL A 142 6.10 -29.39 4.00
N LEU A 143 6.30 -28.21 4.60
CA LEU A 143 6.11 -26.93 3.95
C LEU A 143 7.07 -26.74 2.77
N TYR A 144 8.34 -27.06 2.94
CA TYR A 144 9.39 -26.89 1.93
C TYR A 144 9.22 -27.88 0.76
N ASN A 145 9.12 -29.18 1.06
CA ASN A 145 9.10 -30.23 0.02
C ASN A 145 7.87 -30.14 -0.88
N LYS A 146 6.72 -29.79 -0.32
CA LYS A 146 5.47 -29.67 -1.08
C LYS A 146 5.16 -28.24 -1.53
N LYS A 147 6.01 -27.27 -1.16
CA LYS A 147 5.80 -25.84 -1.40
C LYS A 147 4.40 -25.36 -0.97
N LEU A 148 3.87 -25.93 0.10
CA LEU A 148 2.51 -25.64 0.57
C LEU A 148 2.33 -24.16 0.95
N PHE A 149 3.38 -23.48 1.34
CA PHE A 149 3.36 -22.04 1.65
C PHE A 149 2.89 -21.17 0.48
N ARG A 150 2.97 -21.67 -0.78
CA ARG A 150 2.46 -20.97 -1.97
C ARG A 150 0.95 -21.00 -2.08
N ASP A 151 0.28 -21.90 -1.38
CA ASP A 151 -1.17 -21.88 -1.27
C ASP A 151 -1.59 -20.68 -0.38
N ALA A 152 -2.30 -19.73 -0.97
CA ALA A 152 -2.76 -18.53 -0.29
C ALA A 152 -3.78 -18.83 0.83
N ASP A 153 -4.48 -19.98 0.74
CA ASP A 153 -5.50 -20.43 1.69
C ASP A 153 -4.98 -21.51 2.67
N LEU A 154 -3.66 -21.71 2.71
CA LEU A 154 -3.06 -22.68 3.61
C LEU A 154 -3.46 -22.43 5.05
N SER A 155 -4.08 -23.44 5.67
CA SER A 155 -4.56 -23.40 7.05
C SER A 155 -3.73 -24.30 7.97
N MET A 156 -3.77 -24.01 9.28
CA MET A 156 -3.14 -24.86 10.29
C MET A 156 -3.76 -26.26 10.33
N GLU A 157 -5.06 -26.40 9.97
CA GLU A 157 -5.75 -27.68 9.81
C GLU A 157 -5.09 -28.58 8.77
N GLN A 158 -4.79 -28.04 7.60
CA GLN A 158 -4.16 -28.80 6.52
C GLN A 158 -2.77 -29.29 6.94
N VAL A 159 -2.00 -28.44 7.63
CA VAL A 159 -0.68 -28.84 8.15
C VAL A 159 -0.82 -29.88 9.27
N ALA A 160 -1.82 -29.78 10.14
CA ALA A 160 -2.11 -30.75 11.19
C ALA A 160 -2.42 -32.13 10.61
N ILE A 161 -3.22 -32.19 9.55
CA ILE A 161 -3.53 -33.46 8.84
C ILE A 161 -2.25 -34.06 8.22
N LEU A 162 -1.41 -33.22 7.59
CA LEU A 162 -0.20 -33.67 6.91
C LEU A 162 0.92 -34.11 7.85
N THR A 163 1.02 -33.52 9.03
CA THR A 163 2.02 -33.85 10.05
C THR A 163 1.53 -34.87 11.06
N GLY A 164 0.21 -35.19 11.06
CA GLY A 164 -0.41 -36.07 12.06
C GLY A 164 -0.42 -35.48 13.48
N ALA A 165 -0.13 -34.19 13.64
CA ALA A 165 -0.05 -33.52 14.93
C ALA A 165 -1.27 -32.63 15.19
N PRO A 166 -1.83 -32.61 16.41
CA PRO A 166 -2.89 -31.69 16.77
C PRO A 166 -2.46 -30.23 16.61
N ARG A 167 -3.38 -29.34 16.16
CA ARG A 167 -3.13 -27.89 15.99
C ARG A 167 -2.45 -27.26 17.20
N MET A 168 -2.86 -27.67 18.40
CA MET A 168 -2.34 -27.15 19.66
C MET A 168 -0.85 -27.47 19.83
N HIS A 169 -0.41 -28.67 19.42
CA HIS A 169 1.00 -29.05 19.44
C HIS A 169 1.82 -28.27 18.40
N ILE A 170 1.26 -28.03 17.22
CA ILE A 170 1.89 -27.20 16.18
C ILE A 170 2.10 -25.78 16.68
N ALA A 171 1.06 -25.16 17.24
CA ALA A 171 1.13 -23.78 17.77
C ALA A 171 2.13 -23.71 18.93
N GLU A 172 2.13 -24.68 19.86
CA GLU A 172 3.07 -24.73 20.97
C GLU A 172 4.51 -24.90 20.48
N ALA A 173 4.76 -25.84 19.57
CA ALA A 173 6.10 -26.13 19.05
C ALA A 173 6.69 -24.90 18.33
N LEU A 174 5.93 -24.26 17.43
CA LEU A 174 6.37 -23.06 16.73
C LEU A 174 6.66 -21.91 17.69
N ASN A 175 5.74 -21.66 18.64
CA ASN A 175 5.88 -20.55 19.57
C ASN A 175 7.06 -20.76 20.53
N ARG A 176 7.19 -21.94 21.13
CA ARG A 176 8.23 -22.21 22.14
C ARG A 176 9.61 -22.45 21.54
N TYR A 177 9.67 -23.23 20.45
CA TYR A 177 10.96 -23.59 19.86
C TYR A 177 11.50 -22.52 18.91
N ARG A 178 10.62 -21.88 18.10
CA ARG A 178 11.01 -20.84 17.14
C ARG A 178 10.68 -19.42 17.59
N GLY A 179 9.83 -19.24 18.59
CA GLY A 179 9.36 -17.91 19.01
C GLY A 179 8.45 -17.25 17.96
N GLU A 180 7.84 -18.03 17.08
CA GLU A 180 7.02 -17.51 15.98
C GLU A 180 5.63 -18.16 15.96
N THR A 181 4.63 -17.40 15.44
CA THR A 181 3.30 -17.96 15.19
C THR A 181 3.27 -18.73 13.88
N PHE A 182 2.22 -19.54 13.66
CA PHE A 182 2.02 -20.26 12.39
C PHE A 182 2.04 -19.33 11.18
N HIS A 183 1.34 -18.20 11.26
CA HIS A 183 1.32 -17.21 10.17
C HIS A 183 2.69 -16.58 9.92
N THR A 184 3.45 -16.29 10.97
CA THR A 184 4.81 -15.76 10.83
C THR A 184 5.72 -16.80 10.16
N CYS A 185 5.60 -18.06 10.56
CA CYS A 185 6.33 -19.18 9.95
C CYS A 185 6.05 -19.28 8.43
N ILE A 186 4.77 -19.33 8.02
CA ILE A 186 4.38 -19.39 6.61
C ILE A 186 4.90 -18.18 5.84
N ASN A 187 4.73 -16.98 6.38
CA ASN A 187 5.19 -15.75 5.72
C ASN A 187 6.72 -15.73 5.57
N ARG A 188 7.48 -16.28 6.51
CA ARG A 188 8.93 -16.43 6.38
C ARG A 188 9.29 -17.33 5.19
N PHE A 189 8.60 -18.46 5.00
CA PHE A 189 8.81 -19.32 3.83
C PHE A 189 8.47 -18.61 2.51
N ARG A 190 7.36 -17.86 2.48
CA ARG A 190 6.96 -17.06 1.32
C ARG A 190 7.99 -15.98 0.96
N ILE A 191 8.50 -15.26 1.97
CA ILE A 191 9.55 -14.25 1.73
C ILE A 191 10.83 -14.91 1.21
N ASN A 192 11.26 -16.03 1.76
CA ASN A 192 12.44 -16.75 1.27
C ASN A 192 12.25 -17.18 -0.20
N ASP A 193 11.06 -17.67 -0.58
CA ASP A 193 10.75 -18.03 -1.98
C ASP A 193 10.79 -16.80 -2.91
N VAL A 194 10.28 -15.65 -2.44
CA VAL A 194 10.40 -14.38 -3.18
C VAL A 194 11.86 -14.00 -3.38
N LEU A 195 12.69 -14.05 -2.33
CA LEU A 195 14.10 -13.72 -2.42
C LEU A 195 14.84 -14.63 -3.42
N GLU A 196 14.60 -15.95 -3.37
CA GLU A 196 15.17 -16.89 -4.34
C GLU A 196 14.76 -16.56 -5.78
N GLN A 197 13.50 -16.18 -6.01
CA GLN A 197 13.02 -15.81 -7.34
C GLN A 197 13.64 -14.50 -7.83
N LEU A 198 13.80 -13.51 -6.94
CA LEU A 198 14.46 -12.25 -7.26
C LEU A 198 15.94 -12.44 -7.60
N GLU A 199 16.67 -13.29 -6.86
CA GLU A 199 18.05 -13.63 -7.16
C GLU A 199 18.18 -14.32 -8.53
N ARG A 200 17.32 -15.29 -8.82
CA ARG A 200 17.28 -15.95 -10.14
C ARG A 200 16.98 -14.98 -11.29
N ALA A 201 16.11 -13.98 -11.06
CA ALA A 201 15.81 -12.95 -12.06
C ALA A 201 17.03 -12.04 -12.28
N LYS A 202 17.73 -11.68 -11.21
CA LYS A 202 18.97 -10.90 -11.25
C LYS A 202 20.05 -11.63 -12.08
N ASP A 203 20.29 -12.91 -11.82
CA ASP A 203 21.26 -13.72 -12.53
C ASP A 203 20.96 -13.81 -14.04
N LYS A 204 19.69 -13.86 -14.39
CA LYS A 204 19.21 -13.88 -15.79
C LYS A 204 19.11 -12.50 -16.43
N GLN A 205 19.44 -11.42 -15.70
CA GLN A 205 19.26 -10.03 -16.13
C GLN A 205 17.81 -9.72 -16.62
N ALA A 206 16.83 -10.46 -16.11
CA ALA A 206 15.42 -10.31 -16.46
C ALA A 206 14.76 -9.26 -15.58
N ALA A 207 13.81 -8.50 -16.16
CA ALA A 207 12.96 -7.63 -15.38
C ALA A 207 12.07 -8.48 -14.44
N ALA A 208 12.00 -8.13 -13.17
CA ALA A 208 11.23 -8.86 -12.17
C ALA A 208 10.04 -8.02 -11.71
N ASP A 209 8.81 -8.47 -11.96
CA ASP A 209 7.65 -7.88 -11.30
C ASP A 209 7.48 -8.50 -9.91
N VAL A 210 7.90 -7.73 -8.90
CA VAL A 210 7.83 -8.16 -7.49
C VAL A 210 6.41 -8.48 -7.05
N SER A 211 5.41 -7.82 -7.62
CA SER A 211 4.00 -8.08 -7.29
C SER A 211 3.58 -9.46 -7.77
N VAL A 212 3.97 -9.83 -8.99
CA VAL A 212 3.70 -11.16 -9.55
C VAL A 212 4.40 -12.23 -8.72
N ILE A 213 5.68 -12.06 -8.43
CA ILE A 213 6.47 -13.00 -7.62
C ILE A 213 5.85 -13.17 -6.22
N ALA A 214 5.39 -12.08 -5.59
CA ALA A 214 4.73 -12.14 -4.29
C ALA A 214 3.41 -12.92 -4.33
N PHE A 215 2.60 -12.75 -5.37
CA PHE A 215 1.37 -13.54 -5.56
C PHE A 215 1.68 -15.02 -5.80
N GLU A 216 2.68 -15.34 -6.61
CA GLU A 216 3.13 -16.72 -6.85
C GLU A 216 3.68 -17.38 -5.58
N ALA A 217 4.28 -16.61 -4.68
CA ALA A 217 4.71 -17.08 -3.37
C ALA A 217 3.56 -17.28 -2.37
N GLY A 218 2.31 -16.94 -2.74
CA GLY A 218 1.10 -17.18 -1.95
C GLY A 218 0.60 -16.00 -1.14
N PHE A 219 1.10 -14.78 -1.35
CA PHE A 219 0.53 -13.60 -0.70
C PHE A 219 -0.78 -13.18 -1.38
N LYS A 220 -1.83 -12.93 -0.58
CA LYS A 220 -3.14 -12.50 -1.06
C LYS A 220 -3.17 -11.03 -1.49
N SER A 221 -2.27 -10.21 -0.97
CA SER A 221 -2.22 -8.78 -1.30
C SER A 221 -0.80 -8.22 -1.21
N LYS A 222 -0.56 -7.14 -1.96
CA LYS A 222 0.70 -6.40 -1.93
C LYS A 222 1.00 -5.82 -0.54
N GLN A 223 -0.03 -5.43 0.21
CA GLN A 223 0.14 -4.91 1.58
C GLN A 223 0.63 -6.00 2.53
N ALA A 224 0.01 -7.18 2.50
CA ALA A 224 0.42 -8.33 3.31
C ALA A 224 1.86 -8.74 3.00
N PHE A 225 2.24 -8.71 1.73
CA PHE A 225 3.62 -8.94 1.29
C PHE A 225 4.56 -7.87 1.86
N ASN A 226 4.30 -6.58 1.61
CA ASN A 226 5.18 -5.49 2.07
C ASN A 226 5.37 -5.52 3.59
N PHE A 227 4.28 -5.71 4.35
CA PHE A 227 4.34 -5.83 5.81
C PHE A 227 5.22 -7.01 6.24
N SER A 228 4.97 -8.19 5.68
CA SER A 228 5.74 -9.40 6.02
C SER A 228 7.19 -9.30 5.61
N PHE A 229 7.47 -8.72 4.43
CA PHE A 229 8.83 -8.50 3.95
C PHE A 229 9.60 -7.58 4.89
N THR A 230 9.01 -6.44 5.25
CA THR A 230 9.67 -5.49 6.18
C THR A 230 9.89 -6.10 7.55
N LYS A 231 8.94 -6.92 8.05
CA LYS A 231 9.07 -7.63 9.32
C LYS A 231 10.23 -8.65 9.32
N VAL A 232 10.41 -9.37 8.21
CA VAL A 232 11.45 -10.42 8.08
C VAL A 232 12.81 -9.83 7.74
N MET A 233 12.86 -8.86 6.82
CA MET A 233 14.11 -8.31 6.27
C MET A 233 14.59 -7.03 6.97
N GLY A 234 13.76 -6.39 7.77
CA GLY A 234 14.07 -5.11 8.42
C GLY A 234 14.10 -3.91 7.46
N MET A 235 13.77 -4.11 6.18
CA MET A 235 13.74 -3.07 5.14
C MET A 235 12.59 -3.31 4.17
N THR A 236 12.18 -2.27 3.43
CA THR A 236 11.12 -2.40 2.44
C THR A 236 11.57 -3.18 1.20
N PRO A 237 10.66 -3.80 0.44
CA PRO A 237 10.99 -4.44 -0.83
C PRO A 237 11.69 -3.51 -1.82
N ALA A 238 11.30 -2.23 -1.86
CA ALA A 238 11.91 -1.23 -2.73
C ALA A 238 13.38 -0.95 -2.37
N GLU A 239 13.67 -0.80 -1.08
CA GLU A 239 15.04 -0.63 -0.58
C GLU A 239 15.90 -1.87 -0.89
N TYR A 240 15.35 -3.08 -0.71
CA TYR A 240 16.05 -4.33 -1.02
C TYR A 240 16.44 -4.42 -2.50
N LEU A 241 15.51 -4.08 -3.41
CA LEU A 241 15.78 -4.10 -4.85
C LEU A 241 16.86 -3.12 -5.27
N GLN A 242 16.86 -1.91 -4.67
CA GLN A 242 17.90 -0.91 -4.92
C GLN A 242 19.26 -1.36 -4.46
N LEU A 243 19.35 -1.85 -3.22
CA LEU A 243 20.61 -2.33 -2.65
C LEU A 243 21.22 -3.48 -3.45
N ASN A 244 20.39 -4.33 -4.04
CA ASN A 244 20.82 -5.49 -4.81
C ASN A 244 20.93 -5.25 -6.32
N ASN A 245 20.67 -4.02 -6.82
CA ASN A 245 20.67 -3.67 -8.24
C ASN A 245 19.76 -4.57 -9.10
N ILE A 246 18.60 -4.98 -8.56
CA ILE A 246 17.61 -5.78 -9.27
C ILE A 246 16.73 -4.84 -10.10
N ARG A 247 16.66 -5.07 -11.42
CA ARG A 247 15.83 -4.26 -12.31
C ARG A 247 14.36 -4.67 -12.22
N LEU A 248 13.48 -3.67 -12.11
CA LEU A 248 12.03 -3.81 -12.19
C LEU A 248 11.56 -3.76 -13.63
#